data_63c72b932fc83ddb1ab61d706b44c4c6
#
_entry.id   63c72b932fc83ddb1ab61d706b44c4c6
#
_cell.length_a   1.000
_cell.length_b   1.000
_cell.length_c   1.000
_cell.angle_alpha   90.00
_cell.angle_beta   90.00
_cell.angle_gamma   90.00
#
_symmetry.space_group_name_H-M   'P 1'
#
loop_
_entity.id
_entity.type
_entity.pdbx_description
1 polymer ?
#
loop_
_entity_poly.entity_id
_entity_poly.type
_entity_poly.pdbx_seq_one_letter_code
_entity_poly.pdbx_strand_id
1 'polypeptide(L)'
;AGMLKESIWRDKEFRALPRGAQATYAQLISQKELDRAGMQPLQVSKWAKGCDAITAADIEADLQALEDHRFVFVDEDTDELFIRSYMRHADVARYPNILKNALRCAGLVASEKIRRELAGELRRLRKADADRVADQIDPDPPNPNETRSNGSETVPQTVREGLNGSGT
;
A
#
# COMPACT_ATOMS: atom_id res chain seq x y z
N ALA A 1 -5.35 -18.94 1.46
CA ALA A 1 -6.43 -18.41 2.30
C ALA A 1 -5.90 -18.04 3.69
N GLY A 2 -6.45 -17.01 4.25
CA GLY A 2 -6.17 -16.57 5.61
C GLY A 2 -7.18 -17.08 6.62
N MET A 3 -6.93 -16.72 7.89
CA MET A 3 -7.82 -17.02 9.01
C MET A 3 -8.39 -15.71 9.57
N LEU A 4 -9.68 -15.66 9.81
CA LEU A 4 -10.33 -14.56 10.49
C LEU A 4 -10.34 -14.83 12.00
N LYS A 5 -9.66 -13.96 12.78
CA LYS A 5 -9.62 -14.09 14.23
C LYS A 5 -10.90 -13.55 14.86
N GLU A 6 -11.41 -14.22 15.89
CA GLU A 6 -12.59 -13.78 16.63
C GLU A 6 -12.47 -12.34 17.16
N SER A 7 -11.27 -11.94 17.54
CA SER A 7 -11.00 -10.59 18.06
C SER A 7 -11.34 -9.44 17.10
N ILE A 8 -11.48 -9.72 15.80
CA ILE A 8 -11.84 -8.70 14.81
C ILE A 8 -13.20 -8.05 15.12
N TRP A 9 -14.12 -8.81 15.71
CA TRP A 9 -15.45 -8.32 16.06
C TRP A 9 -15.45 -7.30 17.20
N ARG A 10 -14.31 -7.17 17.90
CA ARG A 10 -14.08 -6.16 18.94
C ARG A 10 -13.26 -4.96 18.43
N ASP A 11 -12.71 -5.06 17.23
CA ASP A 11 -11.99 -3.96 16.60
C ASP A 11 -12.93 -2.80 16.28
N LYS A 12 -12.60 -1.60 16.76
CA LYS A 12 -13.44 -0.42 16.60
C LYS A 12 -13.66 -0.04 15.13
N GLU A 13 -12.62 -0.11 14.33
CA GLU A 13 -12.69 0.23 12.90
C GLU A 13 -13.50 -0.82 12.12
N PHE A 14 -13.32 -2.09 12.42
CA PHE A 14 -14.09 -3.16 11.80
C PHE A 14 -15.58 -3.08 12.17
N ARG A 15 -15.89 -2.77 13.41
CA ARG A 15 -17.28 -2.57 13.87
C ARG A 15 -17.97 -1.39 13.21
N ALA A 16 -17.21 -0.37 12.77
CA ALA A 16 -17.76 0.79 12.08
C ALA A 16 -18.15 0.50 10.62
N LEU A 17 -17.72 -0.62 10.06
CA LEU A 17 -18.07 -1.03 8.70
C LEU A 17 -19.54 -1.46 8.59
N PRO A 18 -20.21 -1.19 7.46
CA PRO A 18 -21.48 -1.83 7.13
C PRO A 18 -21.35 -3.35 7.12
N ARG A 19 -22.44 -4.05 7.45
CA ARG A 19 -22.43 -5.53 7.52
C ARG A 19 -22.01 -6.18 6.20
N GLY A 20 -22.43 -5.64 5.06
CA GLY A 20 -22.00 -6.12 3.74
C GLY A 20 -20.49 -6.04 3.56
N ALA A 21 -19.86 -4.94 3.98
CA ALA A 21 -18.41 -4.77 3.93
C ALA A 21 -17.68 -5.76 4.84
N GLN A 22 -18.21 -6.04 6.03
CA GLN A 22 -17.67 -7.06 6.94
C GLN A 22 -17.73 -8.45 6.29
N ALA A 23 -18.86 -8.80 5.67
CA ALA A 23 -19.03 -10.08 4.97
C ALA A 23 -18.07 -10.19 3.78
N THR A 24 -17.94 -9.14 2.99
CA THR A 24 -17.02 -9.10 1.85
C THR A 24 -15.56 -9.23 2.32
N TYR A 25 -15.17 -8.59 3.42
CA TYR A 25 -13.83 -8.76 4.00
C TYR A 25 -13.56 -10.22 4.37
N ALA A 26 -14.52 -10.90 5.01
CA ALA A 26 -14.38 -12.32 5.34
C ALA A 26 -14.24 -13.18 4.08
N GLN A 27 -14.99 -12.86 3.02
CA GLN A 27 -14.89 -13.54 1.73
C GLN A 27 -13.49 -13.36 1.11
N LEU A 28 -12.93 -12.15 1.14
CA LEU A 28 -11.59 -11.86 0.63
C LEU A 28 -10.50 -12.65 1.37
N ILE A 29 -10.58 -12.73 2.69
CA ILE A 29 -9.62 -13.50 3.51
C ILE A 29 -9.67 -15.00 3.17
N SER A 30 -10.82 -15.52 2.76
CA SER A 30 -11.01 -16.94 2.47
C SER A 30 -10.59 -17.36 1.06
N GLN A 31 -10.20 -16.40 0.19
CA GLN A 31 -9.85 -16.73 -1.20
C GLN A 31 -8.55 -17.54 -1.29
N LYS A 32 -8.53 -18.53 -2.16
CA LYS A 32 -7.34 -19.37 -2.39
C LYS A 32 -6.20 -18.61 -3.10
N GLU A 33 -6.54 -17.56 -3.85
CA GLU A 33 -5.61 -16.72 -4.59
C GLU A 33 -4.89 -15.71 -3.68
N LEU A 34 -5.32 -15.57 -2.44
CA LEU A 34 -4.67 -14.68 -1.46
C LEU A 34 -3.25 -15.18 -1.17
N ASP A 35 -2.27 -14.35 -1.51
CA ASP A 35 -0.86 -14.69 -1.32
C ASP A 35 -0.33 -14.28 0.09
N ARG A 36 0.94 -14.53 0.35
CA ARG A 36 1.55 -14.28 1.66
C ARG A 36 1.81 -12.80 1.96
N ALA A 37 1.81 -11.95 0.94
CA ALA A 37 1.87 -10.51 1.12
C ALA A 37 0.50 -9.87 1.40
N GLY A 38 -0.58 -10.61 1.20
CA GLY A 38 -1.95 -10.10 1.32
C GLY A 38 -2.52 -9.62 -0.02
N MET A 39 -1.91 -10.01 -1.11
CA MET A 39 -2.34 -9.67 -2.47
C MET A 39 -3.24 -10.74 -3.07
N GLN A 40 -4.18 -10.30 -3.89
CA GLN A 40 -4.97 -11.19 -4.74
C GLN A 40 -5.49 -10.44 -5.96
N PRO A 41 -5.87 -11.15 -7.04
CA PRO A 41 -6.52 -10.53 -8.18
C PRO A 41 -7.85 -9.88 -7.79
N LEU A 42 -8.18 -8.75 -8.40
CA LEU A 42 -9.49 -8.10 -8.26
C LEU A 42 -10.50 -8.89 -9.10
N GLN A 43 -11.48 -9.53 -8.43
CA GLN A 43 -12.44 -10.44 -9.06
C GLN A 43 -13.89 -10.15 -8.60
N VAL A 44 -14.34 -8.91 -8.78
CA VAL A 44 -15.66 -8.42 -8.32
C VAL A 44 -16.80 -9.31 -8.77
N SER A 45 -16.86 -9.67 -10.05
CA SER A 45 -17.93 -10.53 -10.59
C SER A 45 -17.93 -11.92 -9.97
N LYS A 46 -16.76 -12.49 -9.71
CA LYS A 46 -16.63 -13.78 -9.03
C LYS A 46 -17.16 -13.71 -7.59
N TRP A 47 -16.81 -12.66 -6.87
CA TRP A 47 -17.24 -12.50 -5.47
C TRP A 47 -18.74 -12.23 -5.36
N ALA A 48 -19.33 -11.49 -6.30
CA ALA A 48 -20.77 -11.25 -6.33
C ALA A 48 -21.59 -12.55 -6.47
N LYS A 49 -21.05 -13.56 -7.16
CA LYS A 49 -21.70 -14.89 -7.30
C LYS A 49 -21.74 -15.68 -6.00
N GLY A 50 -21.03 -15.27 -4.98
CA GLY A 50 -21.04 -15.92 -3.66
C GLY A 50 -22.31 -15.67 -2.84
N CYS A 51 -23.19 -14.77 -3.29
CA CYS A 51 -24.48 -14.49 -2.66
C CYS A 51 -25.51 -14.15 -3.74
N ASP A 52 -26.60 -14.91 -3.80
CA ASP A 52 -27.65 -14.73 -4.81
C ASP A 52 -28.38 -13.38 -4.66
N ALA A 53 -28.36 -12.78 -3.46
CA ALA A 53 -29.09 -11.55 -3.15
C ALA A 53 -28.34 -10.27 -3.53
N ILE A 54 -27.08 -10.36 -3.99
CA ILE A 54 -26.23 -9.19 -4.26
C ILE A 54 -25.79 -9.14 -5.73
N THR A 55 -25.36 -7.95 -6.13
CA THR A 55 -24.80 -7.67 -7.46
C THR A 55 -23.33 -7.30 -7.38
N ALA A 56 -22.67 -7.18 -8.54
CA ALA A 56 -21.31 -6.65 -8.60
C ALA A 56 -21.20 -5.23 -8.02
N ALA A 57 -22.23 -4.40 -8.21
CA ALA A 57 -22.27 -3.05 -7.64
C ALA A 57 -22.26 -3.07 -6.09
N ASP A 58 -22.90 -4.05 -5.47
CA ASP A 58 -22.86 -4.23 -4.01
C ASP A 58 -21.43 -4.56 -3.53
N ILE A 59 -20.72 -5.44 -4.24
CA ILE A 59 -19.31 -5.74 -3.93
C ILE A 59 -18.45 -4.49 -4.11
N GLU A 60 -18.63 -3.71 -5.17
CA GLU A 60 -17.88 -2.46 -5.37
C GLU A 60 -18.11 -1.45 -4.23
N ALA A 61 -19.36 -1.32 -3.77
CA ALA A 61 -19.69 -0.47 -2.62
C ALA A 61 -19.04 -0.97 -1.32
N ASP A 62 -19.01 -2.30 -1.11
CA ASP A 62 -18.35 -2.91 0.04
C ASP A 62 -16.82 -2.68 0.00
N LEU A 63 -16.21 -2.83 -1.18
CA LEU A 63 -14.78 -2.56 -1.37
C LEU A 63 -14.46 -1.08 -1.11
N GLN A 64 -15.32 -0.16 -1.54
CA GLN A 64 -15.13 1.26 -1.27
C GLN A 64 -15.18 1.55 0.24
N ALA A 65 -16.14 0.99 0.97
CA ALA A 65 -16.23 1.13 2.42
C ALA A 65 -14.99 0.56 3.11
N LEU A 66 -14.50 -0.61 2.67
CA LEU A 66 -13.28 -1.22 3.17
C LEU A 66 -12.03 -0.36 2.90
N GLU A 67 -11.94 0.27 1.74
CA GLU A 67 -10.83 1.16 1.39
C GLU A 67 -10.90 2.47 2.19
N ASP A 68 -12.08 3.05 2.37
CA ASP A 68 -12.27 4.26 3.19
C ASP A 68 -11.81 4.05 4.64
N HIS A 69 -12.00 2.86 5.18
CA HIS A 69 -11.51 2.45 6.49
C HIS A 69 -10.11 1.80 6.46
N ARG A 70 -9.45 1.80 5.31
CA ARG A 70 -8.08 1.32 5.11
C ARG A 70 -7.86 -0.18 5.43
N PHE A 71 -8.88 -1.00 5.28
CA PHE A 71 -8.75 -2.47 5.38
C PHE A 71 -8.19 -3.10 4.12
N VAL A 72 -8.61 -2.58 2.96
CA VAL A 72 -8.13 -3.03 1.66
C VAL A 72 -7.77 -1.85 0.77
N PHE A 73 -6.96 -2.09 -0.24
CA PHE A 73 -6.67 -1.16 -1.33
C PHE A 73 -6.89 -1.86 -2.66
N VAL A 74 -7.58 -1.18 -3.55
CA VAL A 74 -7.98 -1.70 -4.86
C VAL A 74 -7.38 -0.85 -5.96
N ASP A 75 -6.84 -1.49 -6.98
CA ASP A 75 -6.40 -0.83 -8.20
C ASP A 75 -7.03 -1.54 -9.42
N GLU A 76 -7.98 -0.87 -10.05
CA GLU A 76 -8.68 -1.40 -11.22
C GLU A 76 -7.81 -1.41 -12.49
N ASP A 77 -6.83 -0.50 -12.58
CA ASP A 77 -5.93 -0.43 -13.73
C ASP A 77 -4.98 -1.63 -13.79
N THR A 78 -4.64 -2.19 -12.64
CA THR A 78 -3.75 -3.35 -12.51
C THR A 78 -4.48 -4.64 -12.13
N ASP A 79 -5.80 -4.58 -11.90
CA ASP A 79 -6.62 -5.70 -11.42
C ASP A 79 -6.08 -6.32 -10.12
N GLU A 80 -5.64 -5.49 -9.19
CA GLU A 80 -5.06 -5.92 -7.92
C GLU A 80 -5.88 -5.48 -6.72
N LEU A 81 -5.90 -6.33 -5.69
CA LEU A 81 -6.42 -6.02 -4.37
C LEU A 81 -5.41 -6.41 -3.29
N PHE A 82 -5.22 -5.53 -2.34
CA PHE A 82 -4.32 -5.72 -1.19
C PHE A 82 -5.09 -5.67 0.12
N ILE A 83 -4.93 -6.68 0.96
CA ILE A 83 -5.44 -6.70 2.34
C ILE A 83 -4.32 -6.19 3.26
N ARG A 84 -4.45 -4.95 3.73
CA ARG A 84 -3.38 -4.19 4.37
C ARG A 84 -2.75 -4.91 5.57
N SER A 85 -3.55 -5.46 6.46
CA SER A 85 -3.05 -6.04 7.72
C SER A 85 -2.78 -7.54 7.65
N TYR A 86 -2.87 -8.15 6.46
CA TYR A 86 -2.78 -9.61 6.31
C TYR A 86 -1.49 -10.19 6.88
N MET A 87 -0.34 -9.62 6.55
CA MET A 87 0.96 -10.14 7.01
C MET A 87 1.10 -10.12 8.54
N ARG A 88 0.55 -9.11 9.20
CA ARG A 88 0.54 -9.02 10.67
C ARG A 88 -0.35 -10.09 11.29
N HIS A 89 -1.55 -10.28 10.77
CA HIS A 89 -2.50 -11.26 11.29
C HIS A 89 -2.09 -12.70 10.99
N ALA A 90 -1.41 -12.93 9.87
CA ALA A 90 -0.87 -14.23 9.50
C ALA A 90 0.48 -14.54 10.16
N ASP A 91 1.02 -13.62 10.95
CA ASP A 91 2.30 -13.74 11.66
C ASP A 91 3.47 -14.14 10.72
N VAL A 92 3.47 -13.54 9.54
CA VAL A 92 4.39 -13.87 8.44
C VAL A 92 5.86 -13.68 8.84
N ALA A 93 6.15 -12.67 9.67
CA ALA A 93 7.51 -12.37 10.11
C ALA A 93 8.12 -13.44 11.04
N ARG A 94 7.29 -14.29 11.65
CA ARG A 94 7.73 -15.33 12.58
C ARG A 94 8.47 -16.48 11.90
N TYR A 95 8.10 -16.77 10.65
CA TYR A 95 8.60 -17.94 9.92
C TYR A 95 9.43 -17.51 8.72
N PRO A 96 10.76 -17.76 8.69
CA PRO A 96 11.65 -17.25 7.64
C PRO A 96 11.24 -17.63 6.22
N ASN A 97 10.76 -18.84 6.00
CA ASN A 97 10.33 -19.30 4.68
C ASN A 97 9.02 -18.62 4.22
N ILE A 98 8.12 -18.36 5.16
CA ILE A 98 6.87 -17.64 4.87
C ILE A 98 7.17 -16.18 4.57
N LEU A 99 8.04 -15.55 5.37
CA LEU A 99 8.51 -14.19 5.13
C LEU A 99 9.16 -14.05 3.75
N LYS A 100 10.07 -14.96 3.40
CA LYS A 100 10.73 -14.98 2.10
C LYS A 100 9.72 -15.03 0.94
N ASN A 101 8.69 -15.87 1.06
CA ASN A 101 7.62 -15.96 0.08
C ASN A 101 6.81 -14.65 0.02
N ALA A 102 6.44 -14.08 1.16
CA ALA A 102 5.72 -12.80 1.20
C ALA A 102 6.53 -11.67 0.53
N LEU A 103 7.83 -11.60 0.77
CA LEU A 103 8.71 -10.60 0.15
C LEU A 103 8.81 -10.78 -1.36
N ARG A 104 8.86 -12.02 -1.83
CA ARG A 104 8.82 -12.32 -3.27
C ARG A 104 7.50 -11.85 -3.90
N CYS A 105 6.37 -12.15 -3.27
CA CYS A 105 5.06 -11.71 -3.74
C CYS A 105 4.96 -10.17 -3.75
N ALA A 106 5.45 -9.50 -2.71
CA ALA A 106 5.47 -8.05 -2.62
C ALA A 106 6.21 -7.39 -3.79
N GLY A 107 7.33 -7.98 -4.22
CA GLY A 107 8.13 -7.49 -5.34
C GLY A 107 7.44 -7.59 -6.71
N LEU A 108 6.34 -8.35 -6.82
CA LEU A 108 5.59 -8.54 -8.08
C LEU A 108 4.41 -7.58 -8.23
N VAL A 109 4.09 -6.76 -7.24
CA VAL A 109 2.96 -5.83 -7.27
C VAL A 109 3.18 -4.76 -8.35
N ALA A 110 2.20 -4.60 -9.24
CA ALA A 110 2.25 -3.63 -10.33
C ALA A 110 1.73 -2.24 -9.92
N SER A 111 0.71 -2.18 -9.07
CA SER A 111 0.06 -0.92 -8.64
C SER A 111 0.99 -0.05 -7.80
N GLU A 112 1.25 1.18 -8.24
CA GLU A 112 2.00 2.16 -7.43
C GLU A 112 1.28 2.51 -6.13
N LYS A 113 -0.04 2.68 -6.19
CA LYS A 113 -0.89 2.94 -5.04
C LYS A 113 -0.73 1.84 -3.98
N ILE A 114 -0.83 0.58 -4.40
CA ILE A 114 -0.72 -0.57 -3.51
C ILE A 114 0.72 -0.74 -3.01
N ARG A 115 1.73 -0.57 -3.86
CA ARG A 115 3.14 -0.64 -3.45
C ARG A 115 3.47 0.32 -2.31
N ARG A 116 2.93 1.53 -2.34
CA ARG A 116 3.11 2.53 -1.27
C ARG A 116 2.56 2.04 0.07
N GLU A 117 1.34 1.51 0.06
CA GLU A 117 0.71 0.98 1.28
C GLU A 117 1.39 -0.30 1.77
N LEU A 118 1.75 -1.18 0.85
CA LEU A 118 2.46 -2.43 1.14
C LEU A 118 3.86 -2.15 1.73
N ALA A 119 4.59 -1.19 1.20
CA ALA A 119 5.89 -0.77 1.74
C ALA A 119 5.76 -0.32 3.20
N GLY A 120 4.72 0.44 3.54
CA GLY A 120 4.42 0.83 4.92
C GLY A 120 4.22 -0.38 5.83
N GLU A 121 3.50 -1.40 5.37
CA GLU A 121 3.29 -2.63 6.14
C GLU A 121 4.56 -3.48 6.25
N LEU A 122 5.38 -3.56 5.21
CA LEU A 122 6.67 -4.24 5.25
C LEU A 122 7.62 -3.62 6.29
N ARG A 123 7.67 -2.29 6.35
CA ARG A 123 8.49 -1.56 7.34
C ARG A 123 8.03 -1.83 8.78
N ARG A 124 6.75 -2.08 8.99
CA ARG A 124 6.20 -2.44 10.31
C ARG A 124 6.64 -3.81 10.80
N LEU A 125 7.07 -4.71 9.91
CA LEU A 125 7.58 -6.03 10.28
C LEU A 125 8.93 -5.96 11.02
N ARG A 126 9.65 -4.85 10.90
CA ARG A 126 10.96 -4.60 11.55
C ARG A 126 11.98 -5.69 11.26
N LYS A 127 12.07 -6.08 9.99
CA LYS A 127 13.05 -7.03 9.45
C LYS A 127 13.85 -6.35 8.34
N ALA A 128 15.17 -6.52 8.37
CA ALA A 128 16.07 -5.90 7.38
C ALA A 128 15.71 -6.27 5.94
N ASP A 129 15.36 -7.52 5.69
CA ASP A 129 14.95 -7.97 4.35
C ASP A 129 13.63 -7.33 3.91
N ALA A 130 12.67 -7.16 4.82
CA ALA A 130 11.41 -6.49 4.54
C ALA A 130 11.62 -5.00 4.25
N ASP A 131 12.48 -4.32 5.00
CA ASP A 131 12.84 -2.92 4.76
C ASP A 131 13.48 -2.73 3.39
N ARG A 132 14.35 -3.66 2.99
CA ARG A 132 14.99 -3.64 1.66
C ARG A 132 13.98 -3.75 0.54
N VAL A 133 13.03 -4.66 0.64
CA VAL A 133 11.95 -4.81 -0.35
C VAL A 133 11.04 -3.60 -0.35
N ALA A 134 10.70 -3.05 0.82
CA ALA A 134 9.92 -1.81 0.92
C ALA A 134 10.58 -0.66 0.17
N ASP A 135 11.89 -0.48 0.32
CA ASP A 135 12.64 0.56 -0.39
C ASP A 135 12.71 0.34 -1.90
N GLN A 136 12.69 -0.92 -2.34
CA GLN A 136 12.65 -1.28 -3.77
C GLN A 136 11.30 -0.99 -4.41
N ILE A 137 10.20 -1.27 -3.73
CA ILE A 137 8.84 -1.11 -4.29
C ILE A 137 8.29 0.29 -4.12
N ASP A 138 8.72 1.01 -3.10
CA ASP A 138 8.36 2.40 -2.84
C ASP A 138 9.58 3.14 -2.27
N PRO A 139 10.52 3.60 -3.14
CA PRO A 139 11.60 4.46 -2.71
C PRO A 139 10.99 5.70 -2.03
N ASP A 140 11.44 6.04 -0.83
CA ASP A 140 10.99 7.26 -0.16
C ASP A 140 11.09 8.43 -1.14
N PRO A 141 10.01 9.20 -1.35
CA PRO A 141 10.10 10.40 -2.16
C PRO A 141 11.21 11.27 -1.56
N PRO A 142 12.09 11.86 -2.40
CA PRO A 142 13.20 12.67 -1.90
C PRO A 142 12.63 13.68 -0.90
N ASN A 143 13.17 13.67 0.31
CA ASN A 143 12.76 14.56 1.38
C ASN A 143 12.79 16.01 0.82
N PRO A 144 11.66 16.74 0.79
CA PRO A 144 11.64 18.09 0.24
C PRO A 144 12.63 19.04 0.95
N ASN A 145 13.12 18.67 2.13
CA ASN A 145 14.18 19.39 2.82
C ASN A 145 15.59 19.01 2.34
N GLU A 146 15.81 17.86 1.71
CA GLU A 146 17.11 17.49 1.15
C GLU A 146 17.37 18.14 -0.21
N THR A 147 16.32 18.47 -0.95
CA THR A 147 16.44 19.17 -2.23
C THR A 147 16.85 20.64 -2.06
N ARG A 148 16.76 21.21 -0.86
CA ARG A 148 17.18 22.59 -0.56
C ARG A 148 18.64 22.73 -0.17
N SER A 149 19.36 21.66 0.13
CA SER A 149 20.76 21.73 0.54
C SER A 149 21.78 21.65 -0.61
N ASN A 150 21.34 21.32 -1.83
CA ASN A 150 22.20 21.25 -3.02
C ASN A 150 21.91 22.34 -4.07
N GLY A 151 21.18 23.38 -3.69
CA GLY A 151 21.07 24.60 -4.46
C GLY A 151 22.31 25.50 -4.15
N SER A 152 23.41 25.17 -4.78
CA SER A 152 24.55 26.13 -4.86
C SER A 152 24.04 27.36 -5.61
N GLU A 153 23.71 28.40 -4.91
CA GLU A 153 23.50 29.73 -5.48
C GLU A 153 24.82 30.18 -6.09
N THR A 154 24.97 29.98 -7.37
CA THR A 154 25.96 30.73 -8.12
C THR A 154 25.40 32.14 -8.30
N VAL A 155 25.78 33.03 -7.43
CA VAL A 155 25.53 34.46 -7.58
C VAL A 155 26.34 34.95 -8.79
N PRO A 156 25.71 35.53 -9.83
CA PRO A 156 26.47 36.15 -10.89
C PRO A 156 27.19 37.37 -10.28
N GLN A 157 28.51 37.38 -10.28
CA GLN A 157 29.30 38.57 -10.02
C GLN A 157 29.03 39.55 -11.15
N THR A 158 28.30 40.59 -10.86
CA THR A 158 28.19 41.75 -11.72
C THR A 158 29.55 42.48 -11.69
N VAL A 159 30.24 42.38 -12.80
CA VAL A 159 31.46 43.19 -13.04
C VAL A 159 31.01 44.66 -13.15
N ARG A 160 31.35 45.45 -12.17
CA ARG A 160 31.30 46.91 -12.30
C ARG A 160 32.51 47.35 -13.12
N GLU A 161 32.28 47.62 -14.39
CA GLU A 161 33.23 48.44 -15.16
C GLU A 161 33.19 49.86 -14.63
N GLY A 162 34.31 50.28 -14.08
CA GLY A 162 34.54 51.66 -13.70
C GLY A 162 34.80 52.52 -14.93
N LEU A 163 33.95 53.48 -15.16
CA LEU A 163 34.23 54.58 -16.09
C LEU A 163 35.03 55.63 -15.36
N ASN A 164 36.35 55.62 -15.61
CA ASN A 164 37.16 56.79 -15.36
C ASN A 164 37.06 57.72 -16.57
N GLY A 165 36.28 58.76 -16.39
CA GLY A 165 36.35 59.94 -17.29
C GLY A 165 37.23 61.02 -16.66
N SER A 166 38.42 61.14 -17.17
CA SER A 166 39.21 62.32 -16.92
C SER A 166 38.83 63.37 -17.93
N GLY A 167 38.22 64.43 -17.45
CA GLY A 167 38.08 65.69 -18.20
C GLY A 167 39.10 66.67 -17.76
N THR A 168 39.81 67.24 -18.71
CA THR A 168 40.60 68.47 -18.59
C THR A 168 39.64 69.63 -18.66
#